data_c0185e9d78f0d72fe40d810fa048f872
#
_entry.id   c0185e9d78f0d72fe40d810fa048f872
#
_cell.length_a   1.000
_cell.length_b   1.000
_cell.length_c   1.000
_cell.angle_alpha   90.00
_cell.angle_beta   90.00
_cell.angle_gamma   90.00
#
_symmetry.space_group_name_H-M   'P 1'
#
loop_
_entity.id
_entity.type
_entity.pdbx_description
1 polymer ?
#
loop_
_entity_poly.entity_id
_entity_poly.type
_entity_poly.pdbx_seq_one_letter_code
_entity_poly.pdbx_strand_id
1 'polypeptide(L)'
;ATTRHYISCAPIAGQGDGMQRDDWYSSKRDPADFPAPEAIGEYAARRALSRLKARKLKTCQVPVLFEAPLAASLIGSFVHAVSGGAVPNSNQDELV
;
A
#
# COMPACT_ATOMS: atom_id res chain seq x y z
N ALA A 1 21.50 17.46 2.08
CA ALA A 1 21.30 16.01 2.31
C ALA A 1 20.11 15.78 3.23
N THR A 2 19.32 14.78 2.96
CA THR A 2 18.18 14.40 3.79
C THR A 2 18.36 12.97 4.26
N THR A 3 17.98 12.72 5.52
CA THR A 3 17.97 11.38 6.11
C THR A 3 16.52 10.96 6.30
N ARG A 4 16.23 9.71 5.98
CA ARG A 4 14.91 9.13 6.19
C ARG A 4 15.05 7.74 6.79
N HIS A 5 14.21 7.44 7.76
CA HIS A 5 14.16 6.15 8.43
C HIS A 5 12.82 5.49 8.13
N TYR A 6 12.86 4.18 7.96
CA TYR A 6 11.69 3.41 7.57
C TYR A 6 11.65 2.10 8.35
N ILE A 7 10.48 1.76 8.85
CA ILE A 7 10.23 0.46 9.49
C ILE A 7 8.88 -0.07 9.00
N SER A 8 8.84 -1.34 8.67
CA SER A 8 7.61 -1.99 8.22
C SER A 8 7.49 -3.41 8.76
N CYS A 9 6.28 -3.90 8.76
CA CYS A 9 5.96 -5.28 9.10
C CYS A 9 4.87 -5.78 8.15
N ALA A 10 5.09 -6.96 7.56
CA ALA A 10 4.18 -7.56 6.60
C ALA A 10 3.83 -9.00 7.04
N PRO A 11 2.95 -9.18 8.01
CA PRO A 11 2.56 -10.50 8.48
C PRO A 11 1.68 -11.24 7.48
N ILE A 12 1.77 -12.55 7.53
CA ILE A 12 0.89 -13.46 6.79
C ILE A 12 -0.01 -14.16 7.80
N ALA A 13 -1.31 -14.12 7.58
CA ALA A 13 -2.30 -14.76 8.43
C ALA A 13 -2.99 -15.91 7.69
N GLY A 14 -3.33 -16.97 8.41
CA GLY A 14 -4.04 -18.13 7.88
C GLY A 14 -3.13 -19.20 7.31
N GLN A 15 -3.72 -20.18 6.65
CA GLN A 15 -3.04 -21.33 6.06
C GLN A 15 -3.65 -21.67 4.69
N GLY A 16 -2.84 -22.25 3.81
CA GLY A 16 -3.28 -22.71 2.49
C GLY A 16 -3.83 -21.58 1.62
N ASP A 17 -4.85 -21.88 0.86
CA ASP A 17 -5.46 -20.92 -0.08
C ASP A 17 -6.16 -19.76 0.62
N GLY A 18 -6.41 -19.87 1.91
CA GLY A 18 -7.03 -18.82 2.72
C GLY A 18 -6.04 -17.83 3.31
N MET A 19 -4.75 -17.95 3.01
CA MET A 19 -3.75 -17.02 3.54
C MET A 19 -3.98 -15.61 3.05
N GLN A 20 -3.83 -14.67 3.96
CA GLN A 20 -3.89 -13.23 3.67
C GLN A 20 -2.65 -12.54 4.20
N ARG A 21 -2.21 -11.54 3.48
CA ARG A 21 -1.09 -10.69 3.86
C ARG A 21 -1.55 -9.24 3.84
N ASP A 22 -1.08 -8.50 4.80
CA ASP A 22 -1.17 -7.05 4.80
C ASP A 22 0.10 -6.49 5.43
N ASP A 23 0.25 -5.21 5.42
CA ASP A 23 1.42 -4.56 5.97
C ASP A 23 1.06 -3.25 6.66
N TRP A 24 1.96 -2.79 7.48
CA TRP A 24 1.94 -1.45 8.02
C TRP A 24 3.36 -0.94 8.15
N TYR A 25 3.51 0.35 8.11
CA TYR A 25 4.83 0.98 8.10
C TYR A 25 4.81 2.33 8.80
N SER A 26 5.99 2.82 9.12
CA SER A 26 6.23 4.21 9.48
C SER A 26 7.49 4.70 8.79
N SER A 27 7.45 5.92 8.29
CA SER A 27 8.59 6.58 7.66
C SER A 27 8.75 7.95 8.29
N LYS A 28 9.90 8.22 8.89
CA LYS A 28 10.20 9.46 9.60
C LYS A 28 11.59 9.95 9.25
N ARG A 29 11.79 11.26 9.36
CA ARG A 29 13.12 11.84 9.21
C ARG A 29 13.93 11.70 10.49
N ASP A 30 13.27 11.78 11.65
CA ASP A 30 13.88 11.60 12.95
C ASP A 30 13.47 10.24 13.51
N PRO A 31 14.42 9.34 13.85
CA PRO A 31 14.06 8.04 14.43
C PRO A 31 13.35 8.16 15.77
N ALA A 32 13.52 9.26 16.51
CA ALA A 32 12.81 9.50 17.75
C ALA A 32 11.30 9.67 17.57
N ASP A 33 10.85 10.01 16.36
CA ASP A 33 9.43 10.19 16.04
C ASP A 33 8.71 8.87 15.70
N PHE A 34 9.44 7.75 15.64
CA PHE A 34 8.82 6.46 15.36
C PHE A 34 7.89 6.03 16.52
N PRO A 35 6.74 5.45 16.21
CA PRO A 35 5.99 4.71 17.21
C PRO A 35 6.80 3.49 17.66
N ALA A 36 6.43 2.90 18.80
CA ALA A 36 7.06 1.67 19.26
C ALA A 36 7.00 0.59 18.18
N PRO A 37 8.08 -0.18 17.92
CA PRO A 37 8.08 -1.25 16.93
C PRO A 37 6.95 -2.26 17.16
N GLU A 38 6.64 -2.55 18.41
CA GLU A 38 5.55 -3.45 18.80
C GLU A 38 4.19 -2.93 18.32
N ALA A 39 3.97 -1.63 18.35
CA ALA A 39 2.72 -1.02 17.87
C ALA A 39 2.57 -1.19 16.37
N ILE A 40 3.64 -1.06 15.60
CA ILE A 40 3.63 -1.28 14.15
C ILE A 40 3.30 -2.75 13.84
N GLY A 41 3.96 -3.67 14.52
CA GLY A 41 3.72 -5.11 14.34
C GLY A 41 2.31 -5.52 14.71
N GLU A 42 1.79 -5.02 15.83
CA GLU A 42 0.43 -5.30 16.29
C GLU A 42 -0.61 -4.78 15.31
N TYR A 43 -0.45 -3.56 14.83
CA TYR A 43 -1.37 -2.97 13.86
C TYR A 43 -1.33 -3.73 12.54
N ALA A 44 -0.14 -4.08 12.05
CA ALA A 44 0.03 -4.88 10.83
C ALA A 44 -0.64 -6.24 10.96
N ALA A 45 -0.49 -6.91 12.11
CA ALA A 45 -1.12 -8.21 12.38
C ALA A 45 -2.65 -8.08 12.38
N ARG A 46 -3.19 -7.05 12.99
CA ARG A 46 -4.62 -6.77 12.98
C ARG A 46 -5.16 -6.59 11.57
N ARG A 47 -4.42 -5.86 10.73
CA ARG A 47 -4.78 -5.67 9.33
C ARG A 47 -4.83 -7.00 8.58
N ALA A 48 -3.81 -7.84 8.73
CA ALA A 48 -3.76 -9.15 8.08
C ALA A 48 -4.91 -10.05 8.54
N LEU A 49 -5.18 -10.09 9.85
CA LEU A 49 -6.27 -10.87 10.42
C LEU A 49 -7.65 -10.42 9.92
N SER A 50 -7.84 -9.11 9.74
CA SER A 50 -9.11 -8.57 9.25
C SER A 50 -9.44 -8.98 7.83
N ARG A 51 -8.45 -9.43 7.06
CA ARG A 51 -8.63 -9.88 5.68
C ARG A 51 -8.99 -11.37 5.57
N LEU A 52 -8.92 -12.10 6.65
CA LEU A 52 -9.30 -13.52 6.64
C LEU A 52 -10.80 -13.67 6.34
N LYS A 53 -11.14 -14.79 5.66
CA LYS A 53 -12.52 -15.10 5.26
C LYS A 53 -13.13 -14.02 4.35
N ALA A 54 -12.31 -13.39 3.52
CA ALA A 54 -12.80 -12.47 2.50
C ALA A 54 -13.72 -13.21 1.52
N ARG A 55 -14.73 -12.51 1.02
CA ARG A 55 -15.70 -13.05 0.09
C ARG A 55 -15.92 -12.09 -1.08
N LYS A 56 -16.32 -12.64 -2.20
CA LYS A 56 -16.71 -11.82 -3.36
C LYS A 56 -18.07 -11.19 -3.11
N LEU A 57 -18.17 -9.92 -3.47
CA LEU A 57 -19.44 -9.20 -3.51
C LEU A 57 -20.01 -9.21 -4.92
N LYS A 58 -21.31 -9.00 -5.05
CA LYS A 58 -21.95 -8.82 -6.34
C LYS A 58 -21.46 -7.53 -6.98
N THR A 59 -21.42 -7.50 -8.32
CA THR A 59 -21.15 -6.27 -9.06
C THR A 59 -22.16 -5.20 -8.67
N CYS A 60 -21.69 -4.03 -8.28
CA CYS A 60 -22.54 -2.95 -7.81
C CYS A 60 -21.85 -1.60 -8.02
N GLN A 61 -22.64 -0.54 -7.94
CA GLN A 61 -22.17 0.84 -7.94
C GLN A 61 -22.42 1.43 -6.56
N VAL A 62 -21.36 1.70 -5.84
CA VAL A 62 -21.45 2.23 -4.46
C VAL A 62 -20.33 3.25 -4.26
N PRO A 63 -20.50 4.20 -3.33
CA PRO A 63 -19.39 5.04 -2.91
C PRO A 63 -18.28 4.18 -2.32
N VAL A 64 -17.02 4.58 -2.58
CA VAL A 64 -15.84 3.87 -2.09
C VAL A 64 -15.02 4.81 -1.23
N LEU A 65 -14.74 4.38 -0.01
CA LEU A 65 -13.82 5.08 0.88
C LEU A 65 -12.44 4.41 0.79
N PHE A 66 -11.45 5.16 0.34
CA PHE A 66 -10.07 4.70 0.32
C PHE A 66 -9.37 5.06 1.62
N GLU A 67 -8.74 4.07 2.23
CA GLU A 67 -7.83 4.30 3.35
C GLU A 67 -6.70 5.25 2.93
N ALA A 68 -6.24 6.12 3.83
CA ALA A 68 -5.27 7.17 3.50
C ALA A 68 -4.01 6.67 2.77
N PRO A 69 -3.33 5.58 3.19
CA PRO A 69 -2.18 5.09 2.43
C PRO A 69 -2.53 4.63 1.01
N LEU A 70 -3.70 4.04 0.82
CA LEU A 70 -4.16 3.60 -0.51
C LEU A 70 -4.54 4.80 -1.38
N ALA A 71 -5.18 5.82 -0.80
CA ALA A 71 -5.49 7.06 -1.51
C ALA A 71 -4.21 7.77 -1.96
N ALA A 72 -3.20 7.84 -1.10
CA ALA A 72 -1.89 8.40 -1.44
C ALA A 72 -1.23 7.62 -2.58
N SER A 73 -1.37 6.30 -2.59
CA SER A 73 -0.85 5.42 -3.63
C SER A 73 -1.50 5.70 -5.00
N LEU A 74 -2.82 5.93 -5.02
CA LEU A 74 -3.53 6.29 -6.25
C LEU A 74 -3.03 7.62 -6.81
N ILE A 75 -2.86 8.64 -5.96
CA ILE A 75 -2.32 9.94 -6.36
C ILE A 75 -0.88 9.78 -6.87
N GLY A 76 -0.07 8.98 -6.17
CA GLY A 76 1.29 8.67 -6.58
C GLY A 76 1.37 8.02 -7.95
N SER A 77 0.46 7.10 -8.26
CA SER A 77 0.35 6.47 -9.57
C SER A 77 0.01 7.47 -10.67
N PHE A 78 -0.89 8.40 -10.38
CA PHE A 78 -1.23 9.49 -11.32
C PHE A 78 -0.01 10.37 -11.59
N VAL A 79 0.67 10.82 -10.55
CA VAL A 79 1.88 11.65 -10.68
C VAL A 79 2.95 10.93 -11.50
N HIS A 80 3.14 9.64 -11.26
CA HIS A 80 4.09 8.83 -12.04
C HIS A 80 3.68 8.75 -13.51
N ALA A 81 2.41 8.55 -13.79
CA ALA A 81 1.90 8.42 -15.16
C ALA A 81 2.07 9.70 -15.97
N VAL A 82 1.96 10.89 -15.35
CA VAL A 82 2.13 12.18 -16.04
C VAL A 82 3.58 12.67 -16.06
N SER A 83 4.52 11.95 -15.44
CA SER A 83 5.92 12.31 -15.50
C SER A 83 6.47 12.04 -16.91
N GLY A 84 7.43 12.87 -17.33
CA GLY A 84 7.97 12.78 -18.70
C GLY A 84 8.57 11.42 -19.05
N GLY A 85 9.13 10.71 -18.08
CA GLY A 85 9.72 9.40 -18.32
C GLY A 85 8.70 8.27 -18.48
N ALA A 86 7.48 8.47 -18.01
CA ALA A 86 6.40 7.48 -18.11
C ALA A 86 5.50 7.69 -19.34
N VAL A 87 5.53 8.90 -19.92
CA VAL A 87 4.74 9.22 -21.10
C VAL A 87 5.36 8.50 -22.33
N PRO A 88 4.57 7.71 -23.08
CA PRO A 88 5.10 7.05 -24.27
C PRO A 88 5.65 8.05 -25.27
N ASN A 89 6.79 7.70 -25.86
CA ASN A 89 7.35 8.49 -26.96
C ASN A 89 6.48 8.33 -28.20
N SER A 90 6.25 9.44 -28.91
CA SER A 90 5.45 9.41 -30.15
C SER A 90 5.95 8.38 -31.17
N ASN A 91 7.26 8.08 -31.16
CA ASN A 91 7.84 7.06 -32.02
C ASN A 91 7.50 5.63 -31.58
N GLN A 92 7.06 5.44 -30.36
CA GLN A 92 6.64 4.13 -29.86
C GLN A 92 5.17 3.85 -30.17
N ASP A 93 4.36 4.90 -30.27
CA ASP A 93 2.96 4.77 -30.63
C ASP A 93 2.75 4.30 -32.07
N GLU A 94 3.71 4.55 -32.95
CA GLU A 94 3.69 4.08 -34.34
C GLU A 94 4.02 2.58 -34.47
N LEU A 95 4.57 1.95 -33.41
CA LEU A 95 4.99 0.55 -33.42
C LEU A 95 3.93 -0.40 -32.83
N VAL A 96 2.82 0.14 -32.35
CA VAL A 96 1.76 -0.64 -31.70
C VAL A 96 0.51 -0.79 -32.66
#